data_0846e99974d896612a16a2389e7bcdfa
#
_entry.id   0846e99974d896612a16a2389e7bcdfa
#
_cell.length_a   1.000
_cell.length_b   1.000
_cell.length_c   1.000
_cell.angle_alpha   90.00
_cell.angle_beta   90.00
_cell.angle_gamma   90.00
#
_symmetry.space_group_name_H-M   'P 1'
#
loop_
_entity.id
_entity.type
_entity.pdbx_description
1 polymer ?
#
loop_
_entity_poly.entity_id
_entity_poly.type
_entity_poly.pdbx_seq_one_letter_code
_entity_poly.pdbx_strand_id
1 'polypeptide(L)'
;IIGWNERKLEWEPVVYTFAGMVLGNIINPYFPANLYLFYEHFITKFKVGSDFAVAVGGEWYPYTGMELLTHFPVAMIAMLVGYILFVPKNGKLPEKATFFLMFVSILCAAQFRSKRFAEYFPPFAVLFAAFSWQAFITPLRAELPDEFKREIEPYLDADKGTKQDEWWRAGKTAAVWVLGIVLVFYFYVNTVGLGWMGIDQPGLMNTLKDNEANDKYRRSMEWATGVDASGKENMPAGARIFNCNWDDFPKLFFFNTKHRYVYGLDPNYLYSQNPDLYKLLIEITDGKTDDAGPIIRERFGAEYIFADAKENESMIAKALESGWVDMIYEDDEARILKIRDQKGDPAPDSVEQAPETPEEKK
;
A
#
# COMPACT_ATOMS: atom_id res chain seq x y z
N ILE A 1 13.81 7.38 27.97
CA ILE A 1 13.13 6.63 29.05
C ILE A 1 14.14 6.31 30.15
N ILE A 2 15.24 5.64 29.87
CA ILE A 2 16.33 5.35 30.84
C ILE A 2 16.81 6.64 31.46
N GLY A 3 17.13 7.65 30.65
CA GLY A 3 17.56 8.98 31.15
C GLY A 3 16.53 9.65 32.07
N TRP A 4 15.22 9.46 31.80
CA TRP A 4 14.15 9.95 32.68
C TRP A 4 14.16 9.22 34.02
N ASN A 5 14.23 7.88 33.98
CA ASN A 5 14.21 7.04 35.18
C ASN A 5 15.43 7.24 36.07
N GLU A 6 16.59 7.45 35.48
CA GLU A 6 17.85 7.64 36.16
C GLU A 6 18.22 9.12 36.37
N ARG A 7 17.41 10.05 35.86
CA ARG A 7 17.66 11.50 35.85
C ARG A 7 19.01 11.86 35.22
N LYS A 8 19.42 11.13 34.20
CA LYS A 8 20.62 11.34 33.40
C LYS A 8 20.27 11.55 31.95
N LEU A 9 21.00 12.40 31.27
CA LEU A 9 20.84 12.57 29.83
C LEU A 9 21.78 11.59 29.11
N GLU A 10 21.21 10.51 28.57
CA GLU A 10 21.93 9.53 27.76
C GLU A 10 21.95 10.03 26.30
N TRP A 11 22.92 10.88 25.98
CA TRP A 11 23.00 11.51 24.64
C TRP A 11 23.80 10.68 23.63
N GLU A 12 24.71 9.80 24.10
CA GLU A 12 25.56 8.99 23.22
C GLU A 12 24.77 8.13 22.22
N PRO A 13 23.74 7.33 22.61
CA PRO A 13 22.95 6.56 21.67
C PRO A 13 22.26 7.42 20.60
N VAL A 14 21.82 8.63 20.97
CA VAL A 14 21.20 9.57 20.04
C VAL A 14 22.21 10.05 19.00
N VAL A 15 23.42 10.42 19.45
CA VAL A 15 24.49 10.85 18.55
C VAL A 15 24.95 9.74 17.62
N TYR A 16 25.14 8.52 18.13
CA TYR A 16 25.56 7.39 17.30
C TYR A 16 24.46 7.03 16.28
N THR A 17 23.18 7.05 16.68
CA THR A 17 22.08 6.81 15.76
C THR A 17 22.03 7.88 14.67
N PHE A 18 22.12 9.15 15.04
CA PHE A 18 22.12 10.24 14.07
C PHE A 18 23.34 10.19 13.14
N ALA A 19 24.53 9.96 13.68
CA ALA A 19 25.74 9.80 12.89
C ALA A 19 25.62 8.61 11.92
N GLY A 20 25.09 7.47 12.38
CA GLY A 20 24.82 6.31 11.53
C GLY A 20 23.84 6.61 10.41
N MET A 21 22.77 7.34 10.70
CA MET A 21 21.81 7.77 9.67
C MET A 21 22.46 8.68 8.61
N VAL A 22 23.25 9.66 9.05
CA VAL A 22 23.95 10.59 8.14
C VAL A 22 24.97 9.82 7.29
N LEU A 23 25.81 9.01 7.91
CA LEU A 23 26.80 8.21 7.20
C LEU A 23 26.16 7.22 6.22
N GLY A 24 25.07 6.54 6.63
CA GLY A 24 24.35 5.62 5.77
C GLY A 24 23.77 6.31 4.53
N ASN A 25 23.32 7.56 4.66
CA ASN A 25 22.86 8.33 3.51
C ASN A 25 24.02 8.76 2.59
N ILE A 26 25.17 9.12 3.14
CA ILE A 26 26.35 9.54 2.35
C ILE A 26 27.00 8.35 1.63
N ILE A 27 27.09 7.19 2.30
CA ILE A 27 27.69 5.97 1.73
C ILE A 27 26.74 5.30 0.72
N ASN A 28 25.48 5.73 0.66
CA ASN A 28 24.49 5.19 -0.29
C ASN A 28 24.98 5.35 -1.74
N PRO A 29 24.93 4.26 -2.58
CA PRO A 29 25.39 4.32 -3.97
C PRO A 29 24.60 5.33 -4.83
N TYR A 30 23.42 5.76 -4.39
CA TYR A 30 22.60 6.76 -5.06
C TYR A 30 22.79 8.18 -4.50
N PHE A 31 23.78 8.40 -3.64
CA PHE A 31 24.07 9.75 -3.15
C PHE A 31 24.53 10.68 -4.29
N PRO A 32 24.03 11.92 -4.40
CA PRO A 32 23.08 12.61 -3.53
C PRO A 32 21.58 12.43 -3.92
N ALA A 33 21.26 11.66 -4.97
CA ALA A 33 19.89 11.50 -5.47
C ALA A 33 18.93 10.87 -4.43
N ASN A 34 19.45 10.04 -3.52
CA ASN A 34 18.68 9.48 -2.40
C ASN A 34 18.12 10.57 -1.45
N LEU A 35 18.80 11.72 -1.32
CA LEU A 35 18.31 12.84 -0.50
C LEU A 35 17.08 13.49 -1.17
N TYR A 36 17.10 13.62 -2.50
CA TYR A 36 15.94 14.11 -3.25
C TYR A 36 14.75 13.15 -3.12
N LEU A 37 14.98 11.84 -3.24
CA LEU A 37 13.95 10.82 -3.05
C LEU A 37 13.36 10.89 -1.63
N PHE A 38 14.21 11.08 -0.61
CA PHE A 38 13.76 11.27 0.77
C PHE A 38 12.87 12.51 0.91
N TYR A 39 13.27 13.63 0.32
CA TYR A 39 12.48 14.87 0.31
C TYR A 39 11.11 14.66 -0.34
N GLU A 40 11.07 14.05 -1.53
CA GLU A 40 9.82 13.76 -2.23
C GLU A 40 8.89 12.85 -1.41
N HIS A 41 9.43 11.80 -0.81
CA HIS A 41 8.63 10.88 -0.02
C HIS A 41 8.12 11.46 1.30
N PHE A 42 8.93 12.22 2.00
CA PHE A 42 8.55 12.73 3.32
C PHE A 42 7.85 14.09 3.25
N ILE A 43 8.34 15.00 2.44
CA ILE A 43 7.81 16.37 2.43
C ILE A 43 6.62 16.49 1.47
N THR A 44 6.76 15.98 0.26
CA THR A 44 5.74 16.13 -0.78
C THR A 44 4.52 15.25 -0.47
N LYS A 45 4.72 13.98 -0.13
CA LYS A 45 3.62 13.06 0.17
C LYS A 45 2.90 13.36 1.49
N PHE A 46 3.54 13.96 2.47
CA PHE A 46 2.85 14.44 3.67
C PHE A 46 1.86 15.59 3.41
N LYS A 47 1.91 16.23 2.25
CA LYS A 47 0.94 17.25 1.84
C LYS A 47 -0.31 16.68 1.17
N VAL A 48 -0.32 15.38 0.83
CA VAL A 48 -1.51 14.72 0.26
C VAL A 48 -2.72 14.89 1.15
N GLY A 49 -3.87 15.22 0.57
CA GLY A 49 -5.14 15.40 1.27
C GLY A 49 -5.41 16.80 1.82
N SER A 50 -4.51 17.79 1.57
CA SER A 50 -4.85 19.22 1.74
C SER A 50 -5.18 19.87 0.39
N ASP A 51 -4.24 20.61 -0.19
CA ASP A 51 -4.41 21.29 -1.48
C ASP A 51 -3.63 20.60 -2.63
N PHE A 52 -3.23 19.36 -2.41
CA PHE A 52 -2.39 18.64 -3.34
C PHE A 52 -3.22 18.00 -4.45
N ALA A 53 -3.03 18.46 -5.68
CA ALA A 53 -3.84 18.08 -6.83
C ALA A 53 -3.44 16.76 -7.49
N VAL A 54 -2.46 16.03 -6.95
CA VAL A 54 -1.97 14.78 -7.56
C VAL A 54 -2.73 13.59 -7.00
N ALA A 55 -3.34 12.80 -7.89
CA ALA A 55 -3.91 11.52 -7.53
C ALA A 55 -2.79 10.53 -7.20
N VAL A 56 -2.67 10.17 -5.93
CA VAL A 56 -1.71 9.18 -5.43
C VAL A 56 -2.43 7.88 -5.07
N GLY A 57 -1.67 6.81 -4.86
CA GLY A 57 -2.23 5.54 -4.41
C GLY A 57 -3.08 5.68 -3.15
N GLY A 58 -4.14 4.89 -3.03
CA GLY A 58 -5.12 4.96 -1.94
C GLY A 58 -4.51 4.87 -0.54
N GLU A 59 -3.33 4.26 -0.42
CA GLU A 59 -2.58 4.13 0.84
C GLU A 59 -2.01 5.45 1.38
N TRP A 60 -1.94 6.50 0.56
CA TRP A 60 -1.45 7.82 0.98
C TRP A 60 -2.54 8.72 1.57
N TYR A 61 -3.81 8.37 1.34
CA TYR A 61 -4.92 9.11 1.95
C TYR A 61 -5.09 8.76 3.43
N PRO A 62 -5.65 9.67 4.23
CA PRO A 62 -5.87 9.42 5.65
C PRO A 62 -6.98 8.39 5.90
N TYR A 63 -6.93 7.71 7.04
CA TYR A 63 -8.09 7.03 7.60
C TYR A 63 -9.03 8.04 8.26
N THR A 64 -10.33 7.83 8.11
CA THR A 64 -11.31 8.42 9.02
C THR A 64 -11.30 7.64 10.35
N GLY A 65 -11.77 8.27 11.43
CA GLY A 65 -11.83 7.57 12.72
C GLY A 65 -12.70 6.30 12.67
N MET A 66 -13.77 6.29 11.87
CA MET A 66 -14.63 5.13 11.72
C MET A 66 -13.94 4.02 10.93
N GLU A 67 -13.29 4.34 9.83
CA GLU A 67 -12.50 3.36 9.08
C GLU A 67 -11.42 2.73 9.95
N LEU A 68 -10.73 3.51 10.78
CA LEU A 68 -9.69 3.00 11.68
C LEU A 68 -10.26 1.98 12.68
N LEU A 69 -11.41 2.28 13.27
CA LEU A 69 -12.09 1.39 14.22
C LEU A 69 -12.58 0.11 13.56
N THR A 70 -13.08 0.19 12.33
CA THR A 70 -13.62 -0.97 11.60
C THR A 70 -12.53 -1.86 11.01
N HIS A 71 -11.41 -1.29 10.55
CA HIS A 71 -10.31 -2.05 9.95
C HIS A 71 -9.38 -2.66 11.00
N PHE A 72 -9.18 -2.00 12.15
CA PHE A 72 -8.21 -2.43 13.18
C PHE A 72 -8.81 -2.55 14.57
N PRO A 73 -9.98 -3.20 14.77
CA PRO A 73 -10.64 -3.25 16.07
C PRO A 73 -9.76 -3.90 17.14
N VAL A 74 -9.07 -4.99 16.80
CA VAL A 74 -8.18 -5.70 17.74
C VAL A 74 -6.99 -4.85 18.16
N ALA A 75 -6.37 -4.12 17.23
CA ALA A 75 -5.25 -3.23 17.54
C ALA A 75 -5.69 -2.04 18.40
N MET A 76 -6.86 -1.48 18.14
CA MET A 76 -7.44 -0.41 18.95
C MET A 76 -7.77 -0.88 20.36
N ILE A 77 -8.35 -2.08 20.52
CA ILE A 77 -8.59 -2.69 21.83
C ILE A 77 -7.26 -2.96 22.54
N ALA A 78 -6.26 -3.53 21.86
CA ALA A 78 -4.95 -3.76 22.43
C ALA A 78 -4.30 -2.45 22.92
N MET A 79 -4.36 -1.39 22.12
CA MET A 79 -3.86 -0.08 22.51
C MET A 79 -4.59 0.47 23.75
N LEU A 80 -5.92 0.36 23.80
CA LEU A 80 -6.72 0.78 24.94
C LEU A 80 -6.36 -0.02 26.21
N VAL A 81 -6.24 -1.35 26.09
CA VAL A 81 -5.81 -2.22 27.20
C VAL A 81 -4.40 -1.81 27.66
N GLY A 82 -3.49 -1.55 26.73
CA GLY A 82 -2.17 -1.06 27.04
C GLY A 82 -2.20 0.23 27.87
N TYR A 83 -3.05 1.21 27.50
CA TYR A 83 -3.21 2.46 28.26
C TYR A 83 -3.80 2.22 29.66
N ILE A 84 -4.81 1.38 29.80
CA ILE A 84 -5.44 1.06 31.09
C ILE A 84 -4.42 0.41 32.05
N LEU A 85 -3.58 -0.47 31.52
CA LEU A 85 -2.60 -1.23 32.32
C LEU A 85 -1.25 -0.51 32.47
N PHE A 86 -1.08 0.64 31.83
CA PHE A 86 0.15 1.43 31.92
C PHE A 86 0.20 2.21 33.22
N VAL A 87 0.99 1.71 34.16
CA VAL A 87 1.12 2.31 35.51
C VAL A 87 2.59 2.68 35.78
N PRO A 88 2.94 3.96 35.87
CA PRO A 88 4.21 4.40 36.40
C PRO A 88 4.33 4.04 37.89
N LYS A 89 5.46 3.52 38.32
CA LYS A 89 5.69 3.11 39.70
C LYS A 89 6.86 3.86 40.32
N ASN A 90 6.66 4.45 41.51
CA ASN A 90 7.67 5.21 42.23
C ASN A 90 8.38 6.30 41.39
N GLY A 91 7.61 6.98 40.54
CA GLY A 91 8.11 8.02 39.65
C GLY A 91 8.96 7.49 38.45
N LYS A 92 9.05 6.15 38.30
CA LYS A 92 9.72 5.51 37.15
C LYS A 92 8.71 4.99 36.16
N LEU A 93 9.05 5.16 34.88
CA LEU A 93 8.24 4.63 33.78
C LEU A 93 8.68 3.19 33.45
N PRO A 94 7.73 2.27 33.20
CA PRO A 94 8.07 0.93 32.70
C PRO A 94 8.69 1.03 31.30
N GLU A 95 10.00 0.80 31.21
CA GLU A 95 10.82 1.18 30.04
C GLU A 95 10.29 0.62 28.72
N LYS A 96 10.02 -0.69 28.67
CA LYS A 96 9.53 -1.34 27.45
C LYS A 96 8.12 -0.85 27.08
N ALA A 97 7.22 -0.78 28.05
CA ALA A 97 5.87 -0.30 27.81
C ALA A 97 5.86 1.16 27.34
N THR A 98 6.71 2.01 27.93
CA THR A 98 6.83 3.42 27.52
C THR A 98 7.40 3.57 26.12
N PHE A 99 8.40 2.74 25.76
CA PHE A 99 8.93 2.72 24.41
C PHE A 99 7.83 2.41 23.38
N PHE A 100 7.09 1.32 23.60
CA PHE A 100 6.00 0.95 22.70
C PHE A 100 4.81 1.91 22.76
N LEU A 101 4.53 2.55 23.90
CA LEU A 101 3.55 3.63 24.01
C LEU A 101 3.87 4.78 23.05
N MET A 102 5.13 5.23 23.02
CA MET A 102 5.54 6.29 22.10
C MET A 102 5.35 5.88 20.63
N PHE A 103 5.82 4.69 20.28
CA PHE A 103 5.68 4.18 18.92
C PHE A 103 4.22 4.02 18.49
N VAL A 104 3.39 3.34 19.29
CA VAL A 104 2.00 3.11 18.94
C VAL A 104 1.21 4.41 18.85
N SER A 105 1.52 5.40 19.71
CA SER A 105 0.87 6.70 19.66
C SER A 105 1.23 7.48 18.38
N ILE A 106 2.51 7.47 18.00
CA ILE A 106 2.98 8.10 16.77
C ILE A 106 2.36 7.40 15.55
N LEU A 107 2.37 6.07 15.49
CA LEU A 107 1.83 5.30 14.39
C LEU A 107 0.30 5.45 14.28
N CYS A 108 -0.41 5.49 15.42
CA CYS A 108 -1.85 5.77 15.44
C CYS A 108 -2.15 7.16 14.88
N ALA A 109 -1.41 8.18 15.32
CA ALA A 109 -1.56 9.55 14.81
C ALA A 109 -1.22 9.63 13.31
N ALA A 110 -0.19 8.92 12.86
CA ALA A 110 0.25 8.90 11.48
C ALA A 110 -0.82 8.32 10.52
N GLN A 111 -1.68 7.41 10.99
CA GLN A 111 -2.76 6.85 10.16
C GLN A 111 -3.83 7.89 9.79
N PHE A 112 -4.05 8.91 10.63
CA PHE A 112 -4.90 10.05 10.27
C PHE A 112 -4.26 10.95 9.21
N ARG A 113 -3.04 10.64 8.79
CA ARG A 113 -2.36 11.31 7.70
C ARG A 113 -2.16 10.40 6.49
N SER A 114 -1.92 9.10 6.69
CA SER A 114 -1.74 8.13 5.60
C SER A 114 -2.09 6.71 6.07
N LYS A 115 -2.87 6.00 5.27
CA LYS A 115 -3.21 4.58 5.46
C LYS A 115 -1.98 3.67 5.43
N ARG A 116 -0.87 4.12 4.86
CA ARG A 116 0.37 3.34 4.75
C ARG A 116 0.97 2.94 6.11
N PHE A 117 0.64 3.66 7.18
CA PHE A 117 1.08 3.29 8.53
C PHE A 117 0.29 2.14 9.15
N ALA A 118 -0.76 1.67 8.47
CA ALA A 118 -1.58 0.53 8.87
C ALA A 118 -0.79 -0.77 9.06
N GLU A 119 0.24 -0.98 8.25
CA GLU A 119 1.10 -2.16 8.34
C GLU A 119 1.89 -2.25 9.65
N TYR A 120 2.22 -1.11 10.23
CA TYR A 120 3.06 -1.02 11.43
C TYR A 120 2.25 -0.90 12.72
N PHE A 121 1.10 -0.25 12.70
CA PHE A 121 0.32 0.04 13.89
C PHE A 121 -0.12 -1.19 14.69
N PRO A 122 -0.73 -2.26 14.10
CA PRO A 122 -1.26 -3.38 14.86
C PRO A 122 -0.19 -4.13 15.67
N PRO A 123 0.97 -4.51 15.15
CA PRO A 123 1.98 -5.21 15.93
C PRO A 123 2.51 -4.38 17.10
N PHE A 124 2.69 -3.06 16.91
CA PHE A 124 3.14 -2.20 18.00
C PHE A 124 2.06 -1.98 19.06
N ALA A 125 0.77 -1.98 18.70
CA ALA A 125 -0.34 -1.91 19.64
C ALA A 125 -0.38 -3.17 20.54
N VAL A 126 -0.20 -4.34 19.96
CA VAL A 126 -0.14 -5.61 20.71
C VAL A 126 1.08 -5.66 21.63
N LEU A 127 2.25 -5.25 21.15
CA LEU A 127 3.47 -5.21 21.97
C LEU A 127 3.33 -4.21 23.13
N PHE A 128 2.72 -3.06 22.91
CA PHE A 128 2.41 -2.11 23.98
C PHE A 128 1.51 -2.71 25.04
N ALA A 129 0.42 -3.39 24.63
CA ALA A 129 -0.47 -4.07 25.55
C ALA A 129 0.26 -5.15 26.36
N ALA A 130 1.07 -5.98 25.70
CA ALA A 130 1.81 -7.07 26.33
C ALA A 130 2.82 -6.57 27.38
N PHE A 131 3.60 -5.53 27.07
CA PHE A 131 4.57 -4.98 28.00
C PHE A 131 3.92 -4.16 29.13
N SER A 132 2.78 -3.52 28.89
CA SER A 132 1.99 -2.87 29.93
C SER A 132 1.41 -3.90 30.90
N TRP A 133 0.88 -5.00 30.39
CA TRP A 133 0.43 -6.13 31.17
C TRP A 133 1.54 -6.72 32.03
N GLN A 134 2.70 -6.99 31.46
CA GLN A 134 3.87 -7.48 32.19
C GLN A 134 4.26 -6.53 33.33
N ALA A 135 4.35 -5.25 33.05
CA ALA A 135 4.70 -4.23 34.04
C ALA A 135 3.66 -4.09 35.16
N PHE A 136 2.37 -4.30 34.84
CA PHE A 136 1.26 -4.28 35.80
C PHE A 136 1.28 -5.49 36.72
N ILE A 137 1.43 -6.71 36.19
CA ILE A 137 1.34 -7.96 36.97
C ILE A 137 2.59 -8.19 37.83
N THR A 138 3.78 -7.88 37.34
CA THR A 138 5.04 -8.14 38.07
C THR A 138 5.06 -7.53 39.49
N PRO A 139 4.67 -6.26 39.69
CA PRO A 139 4.59 -5.69 41.04
C PRO A 139 3.49 -6.29 41.90
N LEU A 140 2.31 -6.55 41.34
CA LEU A 140 1.22 -7.18 42.06
C LEU A 140 1.63 -8.55 42.66
N ARG A 141 2.37 -9.32 41.84
CA ARG A 141 2.94 -10.61 42.29
C ARG A 141 3.93 -10.42 43.45
N ALA A 142 4.72 -9.34 43.43
CA ALA A 142 5.69 -9.07 44.49
C ALA A 142 5.06 -8.56 45.80
N GLU A 143 3.92 -7.89 45.74
CA GLU A 143 3.21 -7.30 46.87
C GLU A 143 2.19 -8.23 47.54
N LEU A 144 1.91 -9.39 46.95
CA LEU A 144 1.00 -10.38 47.54
C LEU A 144 1.58 -10.91 48.85
N PRO A 145 0.74 -11.08 49.89
CA PRO A 145 1.12 -11.78 51.13
C PRO A 145 1.70 -13.16 50.83
N ASP A 146 2.68 -13.60 51.63
CA ASP A 146 3.37 -14.87 51.39
C ASP A 146 2.42 -16.08 51.42
N GLU A 147 1.32 -15.97 52.17
CA GLU A 147 0.24 -17.01 52.17
C GLU A 147 -0.44 -17.04 50.79
N PHE A 148 -0.75 -15.91 50.22
CA PHE A 148 -1.37 -15.77 48.90
C PHE A 148 -0.40 -16.12 47.77
N LYS A 149 0.90 -15.80 47.93
CA LYS A 149 1.95 -16.27 47.02
C LYS A 149 2.02 -17.78 46.99
N ARG A 150 1.96 -18.43 48.13
CA ARG A 150 1.92 -19.92 48.24
C ARG A 150 0.69 -20.51 47.60
N GLU A 151 -0.46 -19.85 47.67
CA GLU A 151 -1.68 -20.27 46.97
C GLU A 151 -1.60 -20.05 45.42
N ILE A 152 -0.97 -18.99 44.98
CA ILE A 152 -0.92 -18.61 43.56
C ILE A 152 0.36 -19.14 42.87
N GLU A 153 1.48 -19.30 43.58
CA GLU A 153 2.73 -19.84 43.03
C GLU A 153 2.55 -21.19 42.32
N PRO A 154 1.74 -22.16 42.87
CA PRO A 154 1.42 -23.38 42.15
C PRO A 154 0.73 -23.13 40.80
N TYR A 155 -0.03 -22.05 40.69
CA TYR A 155 -0.75 -21.66 39.45
C TYR A 155 0.12 -20.91 38.45
N LEU A 156 1.24 -20.34 38.91
CA LEU A 156 2.17 -19.56 38.11
C LEU A 156 3.43 -20.34 37.77
N ASP A 157 3.90 -21.24 38.64
CA ASP A 157 5.06 -22.11 38.40
C ASP A 157 4.58 -23.53 38.12
N ALA A 158 4.65 -23.94 36.90
CA ALA A 158 4.04 -25.12 36.32
C ALA A 158 4.59 -26.49 36.82
N ASP A 159 5.39 -26.52 37.88
CA ASP A 159 6.21 -27.72 38.17
C ASP A 159 5.91 -28.50 39.49
N LYS A 160 4.91 -28.10 40.29
CA LYS A 160 4.57 -28.86 41.51
C LYS A 160 3.06 -28.94 41.72
N GLY A 161 2.45 -30.04 41.24
CA GLY A 161 1.01 -30.15 41.12
C GLY A 161 0.27 -30.76 42.27
N THR A 162 -0.84 -30.13 42.70
CA THR A 162 -1.96 -30.72 43.41
C THR A 162 -3.12 -30.97 42.45
N LYS A 163 -4.15 -31.77 42.83
CA LYS A 163 -5.35 -32.03 41.99
C LYS A 163 -6.07 -30.73 41.55
N GLN A 164 -5.97 -29.69 42.35
CA GLN A 164 -6.55 -28.35 42.03
C GLN A 164 -5.77 -27.68 40.95
N ASP A 165 -4.45 -27.92 40.85
CA ASP A 165 -3.58 -27.42 39.79
C ASP A 165 -3.88 -28.03 38.42
N GLU A 166 -4.33 -29.31 38.40
CA GLU A 166 -4.75 -29.99 37.17
C GLU A 166 -5.96 -29.29 36.53
N TRP A 167 -6.94 -28.89 37.34
CA TRP A 167 -8.11 -28.14 36.86
C TRP A 167 -7.75 -26.76 36.32
N TRP A 168 -6.86 -26.03 37.01
CA TRP A 168 -6.38 -24.75 36.55
C TRP A 168 -5.51 -24.84 35.29
N ARG A 169 -4.65 -25.86 35.22
CA ARG A 169 -3.88 -26.16 34.00
C ARG A 169 -4.82 -26.51 32.86
N ALA A 170 -5.80 -27.35 33.09
CA ALA A 170 -6.82 -27.66 32.09
C ALA A 170 -7.57 -26.41 31.65
N GLY A 171 -7.97 -25.53 32.58
CA GLY A 171 -8.63 -24.26 32.28
C GLY A 171 -7.77 -23.31 31.49
N LYS A 172 -6.47 -23.12 31.84
CA LYS A 172 -5.53 -22.31 31.07
C LYS A 172 -5.29 -22.88 29.68
N THR A 173 -5.09 -24.22 29.61
CA THR A 173 -4.91 -24.89 28.32
C THR A 173 -6.16 -24.75 27.46
N ALA A 174 -7.35 -24.92 28.03
CA ALA A 174 -8.61 -24.71 27.34
C ALA A 174 -8.75 -23.26 26.86
N ALA A 175 -8.42 -22.27 27.71
CA ALA A 175 -8.45 -20.85 27.33
C ALA A 175 -7.50 -20.54 26.19
N VAL A 176 -6.28 -21.11 26.19
CA VAL A 176 -5.30 -20.94 25.08
C VAL A 176 -5.84 -21.60 23.80
N TRP A 177 -6.44 -22.79 23.91
CA TRP A 177 -7.05 -23.44 22.74
C TRP A 177 -8.26 -22.66 22.20
N VAL A 178 -9.14 -22.16 23.08
CA VAL A 178 -10.27 -21.33 22.66
C VAL A 178 -9.78 -20.07 21.98
N LEU A 179 -8.79 -19.37 22.57
CA LEU A 179 -8.19 -18.21 21.96
C LEU A 179 -7.54 -18.55 20.61
N GLY A 180 -6.82 -19.67 20.54
CA GLY A 180 -6.23 -20.18 19.31
C GLY A 180 -7.28 -20.44 18.23
N ILE A 181 -8.38 -21.11 18.59
CA ILE A 181 -9.50 -21.37 17.67
C ILE A 181 -10.15 -20.07 17.20
N VAL A 182 -10.38 -19.12 18.11
CA VAL A 182 -10.93 -17.80 17.76
C VAL A 182 -10.01 -17.04 16.81
N LEU A 183 -8.69 -17.07 17.05
CA LEU A 183 -7.71 -16.45 16.18
C LEU A 183 -7.64 -17.13 14.80
N VAL A 184 -7.66 -18.47 14.77
CA VAL A 184 -7.70 -19.24 13.51
C VAL A 184 -8.99 -18.95 12.75
N PHE A 185 -10.13 -18.93 13.45
CA PHE A 185 -11.42 -18.60 12.85
C PHE A 185 -11.43 -17.15 12.33
N TYR A 186 -10.93 -16.19 13.11
CA TYR A 186 -10.77 -14.80 12.68
C TYR A 186 -9.88 -14.70 11.46
N PHE A 187 -8.74 -15.38 11.46
CA PHE A 187 -7.84 -15.45 10.32
C PHE A 187 -8.52 -16.09 9.09
N TYR A 188 -9.25 -17.18 9.29
CA TYR A 188 -10.00 -17.85 8.23
C TYR A 188 -11.06 -16.91 7.62
N VAL A 189 -11.84 -16.23 8.46
CA VAL A 189 -12.87 -15.28 8.03
C VAL A 189 -12.26 -14.16 7.17
N ASN A 190 -11.12 -13.59 7.62
CA ASN A 190 -10.45 -12.52 6.88
C ASN A 190 -9.72 -13.03 5.62
N THR A 191 -9.36 -14.31 5.57
CA THR A 191 -8.64 -14.88 4.43
C THR A 191 -9.58 -15.41 3.35
N VAL A 192 -10.64 -16.11 3.75
CA VAL A 192 -11.56 -16.80 2.83
C VAL A 192 -12.80 -15.97 2.53
N GLY A 193 -13.15 -15.03 3.42
CA GLY A 193 -14.38 -14.26 3.37
C GLY A 193 -15.59 -15.09 3.82
N LEU A 194 -16.54 -14.45 4.48
CA LEU A 194 -17.83 -15.04 4.84
C LEU A 194 -18.94 -14.21 4.21
N GLY A 195 -19.07 -14.29 2.89
CA GLY A 195 -20.13 -13.61 2.15
C GLY A 195 -21.54 -13.91 2.67
N TRP A 196 -21.74 -15.10 3.27
CA TRP A 196 -23.01 -15.48 3.89
C TRP A 196 -23.33 -14.72 5.20
N MET A 197 -22.36 -14.06 5.82
CA MET A 197 -22.56 -13.16 6.98
C MET A 197 -22.67 -11.68 6.59
N GLY A 198 -22.70 -11.34 5.29
CA GLY A 198 -22.72 -9.96 4.83
C GLY A 198 -21.38 -9.21 5.08
N ILE A 199 -20.32 -9.93 5.35
CA ILE A 199 -18.95 -9.39 5.46
C ILE A 199 -18.35 -9.44 4.06
N ASP A 200 -18.64 -8.40 3.30
CA ASP A 200 -18.22 -8.22 1.91
C ASP A 200 -16.77 -7.71 1.84
N GLN A 201 -15.84 -8.50 2.37
CA GLN A 201 -14.43 -8.26 2.11
C GLN A 201 -13.91 -9.40 1.23
N PRO A 202 -13.28 -9.10 0.09
CA PRO A 202 -12.61 -10.12 -0.69
C PRO A 202 -11.51 -10.73 0.17
N GLY A 203 -11.70 -11.99 0.58
CA GLY A 203 -10.67 -12.71 1.34
C GLY A 203 -9.40 -12.83 0.50
N LEU A 204 -8.25 -12.95 1.17
CA LEU A 204 -6.96 -13.13 0.51
C LEU A 204 -6.98 -14.22 -0.57
N MET A 205 -7.72 -15.32 -0.34
CA MET A 205 -7.85 -16.40 -1.32
C MET A 205 -8.60 -15.98 -2.59
N ASN A 206 -9.60 -15.08 -2.50
CA ASN A 206 -10.27 -14.56 -3.68
C ASN A 206 -9.35 -13.62 -4.45
N THR A 207 -8.61 -12.76 -3.75
CA THR A 207 -7.60 -11.90 -4.38
C THR A 207 -6.49 -12.72 -5.05
N LEU A 208 -6.06 -13.84 -4.45
CA LEU A 208 -5.07 -14.74 -5.06
C LEU A 208 -5.61 -15.55 -6.25
N LYS A 209 -6.94 -15.76 -6.33
CA LYS A 209 -7.61 -16.44 -7.46
C LYS A 209 -7.97 -15.47 -8.58
N ASP A 210 -7.96 -14.19 -8.31
CA ASP A 210 -8.22 -13.16 -9.30
C ASP A 210 -7.02 -13.04 -10.25
N ASN A 211 -7.11 -13.76 -11.37
CA ASN A 211 -6.07 -13.78 -12.39
C ASN A 211 -6.14 -12.55 -13.32
N GLU A 212 -7.24 -11.80 -13.32
CA GLU A 212 -7.38 -10.61 -14.17
C GLU A 212 -6.28 -9.59 -13.89
N ALA A 213 -5.89 -9.44 -12.60
CA ALA A 213 -4.84 -8.52 -12.22
C ALA A 213 -3.45 -8.87 -12.82
N ASN A 214 -3.20 -10.16 -13.08
CA ASN A 214 -1.88 -10.63 -13.53
C ASN A 214 -1.71 -10.57 -15.05
N ASP A 215 -2.79 -10.76 -15.80
CA ASP A 215 -2.76 -10.87 -17.27
C ASP A 215 -3.32 -9.62 -17.98
N LYS A 216 -3.86 -8.67 -17.25
CA LYS A 216 -4.42 -7.44 -17.81
C LYS A 216 -3.40 -6.76 -18.72
N TYR A 217 -3.80 -6.42 -19.94
CA TYR A 217 -3.02 -5.81 -21.01
C TYR A 217 -1.95 -6.70 -21.66
N ARG A 218 -1.84 -7.98 -21.32
CA ARG A 218 -0.88 -8.88 -21.95
C ARG A 218 -1.05 -8.89 -23.47
N ARG A 219 -2.28 -9.10 -23.96
CA ARG A 219 -2.55 -9.20 -25.41
C ARG A 219 -2.15 -7.95 -26.17
N SER A 220 -2.52 -6.78 -25.66
CA SER A 220 -2.17 -5.51 -26.27
C SER A 220 -0.67 -5.26 -26.32
N MET A 221 0.06 -5.64 -25.26
CA MET A 221 1.50 -5.45 -25.19
C MET A 221 2.28 -6.47 -26.02
N GLU A 222 1.83 -7.72 -26.10
CA GLU A 222 2.37 -8.73 -27.01
C GLU A 222 2.14 -8.32 -28.47
N TRP A 223 0.95 -7.82 -28.80
CA TRP A 223 0.68 -7.27 -30.13
C TRP A 223 1.63 -6.09 -30.43
N ALA A 224 1.81 -5.16 -29.51
CA ALA A 224 2.70 -3.99 -29.71
C ALA A 224 4.14 -4.36 -30.00
N THR A 225 4.62 -5.49 -29.45
CA THR A 225 5.99 -6.01 -29.67
C THR A 225 6.07 -7.00 -30.84
N GLY A 226 4.95 -7.34 -31.43
CA GLY A 226 4.81 -8.29 -32.54
C GLY A 226 5.05 -7.65 -33.92
N VAL A 227 4.81 -8.48 -34.93
CA VAL A 227 4.86 -8.08 -36.34
C VAL A 227 3.53 -8.37 -37.00
N ASP A 228 3.18 -7.58 -38.01
CA ASP A 228 2.01 -7.82 -38.84
C ASP A 228 2.20 -8.98 -39.83
N ALA A 229 1.18 -9.30 -40.60
CA ALA A 229 1.21 -10.38 -41.59
C ALA A 229 2.28 -10.15 -42.70
N SER A 230 2.76 -8.94 -42.87
CA SER A 230 3.85 -8.59 -43.82
C SER A 230 5.25 -8.71 -43.20
N GLY A 231 5.36 -9.01 -41.91
CA GLY A 231 6.61 -9.05 -41.15
C GLY A 231 7.11 -7.70 -40.68
N LYS A 232 6.30 -6.65 -40.78
CA LYS A 232 6.61 -5.32 -40.26
C LYS A 232 6.21 -5.22 -38.79
N GLU A 233 7.06 -4.57 -37.97
CA GLU A 233 6.74 -4.32 -36.57
C GLU A 233 5.42 -3.53 -36.43
N ASN A 234 4.52 -3.99 -35.56
CA ASN A 234 3.27 -3.28 -35.25
C ASN A 234 3.57 -1.90 -34.66
N MET A 235 4.56 -1.83 -33.78
CA MET A 235 5.11 -0.58 -33.25
C MET A 235 6.64 -0.63 -33.28
N PRO A 236 7.32 0.44 -33.75
CA PRO A 236 8.79 0.48 -33.81
C PRO A 236 9.42 0.33 -32.42
N ALA A 237 10.49 -0.46 -32.32
CA ALA A 237 11.22 -0.59 -31.05
C ALA A 237 11.70 0.77 -30.55
N GLY A 238 11.54 1.02 -29.25
CA GLY A 238 11.90 2.29 -28.61
C GLY A 238 10.85 3.41 -28.78
N ALA A 239 9.75 3.19 -29.49
CA ALA A 239 8.65 4.15 -29.59
C ALA A 239 8.14 4.54 -28.20
N ARG A 240 7.76 5.81 -28.07
CA ARG A 240 7.23 6.32 -26.80
C ARG A 240 5.70 6.23 -26.81
N ILE A 241 5.17 5.65 -25.73
CA ILE A 241 3.73 5.46 -25.50
C ILE A 241 3.27 6.46 -24.43
N PHE A 242 2.25 7.24 -24.75
CA PHE A 242 1.50 8.00 -23.77
C PHE A 242 0.51 7.07 -23.10
N ASN A 243 0.80 6.62 -21.87
CA ASN A 243 -0.10 5.82 -21.07
C ASN A 243 -1.02 6.75 -20.27
N CYS A 244 -2.33 6.53 -20.36
CA CYS A 244 -3.32 7.41 -19.74
C CYS A 244 -3.31 7.34 -18.21
N ASN A 245 -3.05 6.16 -17.64
CA ASN A 245 -3.03 5.97 -16.20
C ASN A 245 -1.61 5.60 -15.73
N TRP A 246 -1.19 6.15 -14.59
CA TRP A 246 0.13 5.90 -14.02
C TRP A 246 0.26 4.48 -13.43
N ASP A 247 -0.83 3.93 -12.89
CA ASP A 247 -0.91 2.61 -12.26
C ASP A 247 -0.99 1.46 -13.26
N ASP A 248 -1.23 1.74 -14.54
CA ASP A 248 -1.09 0.75 -15.62
C ASP A 248 0.38 0.45 -15.94
N PHE A 249 1.28 1.39 -15.70
CA PHE A 249 2.69 1.27 -16.07
C PHE A 249 3.36 -0.02 -15.61
N PRO A 250 3.18 -0.53 -14.37
CA PRO A 250 3.81 -1.78 -13.95
C PRO A 250 3.38 -2.97 -14.82
N LYS A 251 2.12 -3.04 -15.22
CA LYS A 251 1.59 -4.11 -16.09
C LYS A 251 2.11 -3.97 -17.50
N LEU A 252 2.06 -2.76 -18.06
CA LEU A 252 2.58 -2.47 -19.40
C LEU A 252 4.06 -2.80 -19.51
N PHE A 253 4.86 -2.35 -18.55
CA PHE A 253 6.30 -2.58 -18.53
C PHE A 253 6.66 -4.06 -18.32
N PHE A 254 5.87 -4.79 -17.53
CA PHE A 254 6.08 -6.21 -17.31
C PHE A 254 6.00 -7.02 -18.60
N PHE A 255 5.01 -6.71 -19.47
CA PHE A 255 4.83 -7.41 -20.74
C PHE A 255 5.61 -6.81 -21.90
N ASN A 256 6.00 -5.52 -21.80
CA ASN A 256 6.64 -4.84 -22.90
C ASN A 256 7.72 -3.86 -22.43
N THR A 257 8.96 -4.32 -22.43
CA THR A 257 10.16 -3.52 -22.13
C THR A 257 10.82 -2.92 -23.38
N LYS A 258 10.31 -3.20 -24.59
CA LYS A 258 10.87 -2.67 -25.87
C LYS A 258 10.50 -1.21 -26.11
N HIS A 259 9.42 -0.73 -25.51
CA HIS A 259 8.90 0.61 -25.68
C HIS A 259 9.15 1.48 -24.45
N ARG A 260 8.99 2.79 -24.59
CA ARG A 260 9.13 3.76 -23.52
C ARG A 260 7.76 4.31 -23.15
N TYR A 261 7.56 4.59 -21.88
CA TYR A 261 6.31 5.14 -21.36
C TYR A 261 6.52 6.57 -20.88
N VAL A 262 5.48 7.41 -20.98
CA VAL A 262 5.56 8.82 -20.60
C VAL A 262 5.76 8.97 -19.10
N TYR A 263 5.01 8.20 -18.31
CA TYR A 263 5.18 8.23 -16.85
C TYR A 263 4.70 6.92 -16.23
N GLY A 264 5.13 6.69 -14.99
CA GLY A 264 4.72 5.49 -14.26
C GLY A 264 5.18 5.52 -12.82
N LEU A 265 4.82 4.51 -12.05
CA LEU A 265 5.13 4.26 -10.65
C LEU A 265 4.55 5.29 -9.67
N ASP A 266 4.76 6.57 -9.89
CA ASP A 266 4.31 7.61 -8.96
C ASP A 266 4.13 8.95 -9.71
N PRO A 267 2.91 9.47 -9.80
CA PRO A 267 2.61 10.72 -10.49
C PRO A 267 3.29 11.94 -9.86
N ASN A 268 3.70 11.85 -8.60
CA ASN A 268 4.39 12.95 -7.92
C ASN A 268 5.68 13.35 -8.60
N TYR A 269 6.41 12.41 -9.22
CA TYR A 269 7.67 12.74 -9.90
C TYR A 269 7.47 13.67 -11.10
N LEU A 270 6.42 13.41 -11.89
CA LEU A 270 6.08 14.31 -12.99
C LEU A 270 5.60 15.66 -12.47
N TYR A 271 4.72 15.64 -11.45
CA TYR A 271 4.20 16.87 -10.84
C TYR A 271 5.32 17.74 -10.24
N SER A 272 6.25 17.14 -9.48
CA SER A 272 7.35 17.88 -8.84
C SER A 272 8.30 18.49 -9.85
N GLN A 273 8.53 17.81 -10.98
CA GLN A 273 9.43 18.30 -12.03
C GLN A 273 8.76 19.33 -12.92
N ASN A 274 7.50 19.12 -13.27
CA ASN A 274 6.74 20.00 -14.17
C ASN A 274 5.24 19.94 -13.85
N PRO A 275 4.76 20.79 -12.91
CA PRO A 275 3.36 20.82 -12.51
C PRO A 275 2.39 21.10 -13.66
N ASP A 276 2.79 21.96 -14.62
CA ASP A 276 1.96 22.33 -15.76
C ASP A 276 1.82 21.18 -16.75
N LEU A 277 2.90 20.42 -16.97
CA LEU A 277 2.86 19.23 -17.81
C LEU A 277 1.99 18.14 -17.18
N TYR A 278 2.04 17.99 -15.85
CA TYR A 278 1.17 17.06 -15.15
C TYR A 278 -0.31 17.45 -15.24
N LYS A 279 -0.64 18.73 -15.07
CA LYS A 279 -2.02 19.23 -15.24
C LYS A 279 -2.53 18.96 -16.65
N LEU A 280 -1.71 19.26 -17.65
CA LEU A 280 -2.03 18.99 -19.04
C LEU A 280 -2.27 17.50 -19.29
N LEU A 281 -1.46 16.61 -18.68
CA LEU A 281 -1.66 15.17 -18.76
C LEU A 281 -3.05 14.79 -18.23
N ILE A 282 -3.45 15.27 -17.05
CA ILE A 282 -4.76 15.00 -16.45
C ILE A 282 -5.89 15.56 -17.33
N GLU A 283 -5.76 16.76 -17.89
CA GLU A 283 -6.77 17.33 -18.81
C GLU A 283 -6.96 16.47 -20.05
N ILE A 284 -5.88 15.89 -20.57
CA ILE A 284 -5.93 14.99 -21.72
C ILE A 284 -6.61 13.68 -21.33
N THR A 285 -6.19 13.05 -20.25
CA THR A 285 -6.71 11.74 -19.80
C THR A 285 -8.17 11.81 -19.35
N ASP A 286 -8.61 12.95 -18.84
CA ASP A 286 -10.01 13.23 -18.53
C ASP A 286 -10.88 13.54 -19.79
N GLY A 287 -10.28 13.55 -20.98
CA GLY A 287 -10.99 13.90 -22.21
C GLY A 287 -11.41 15.38 -22.31
N LYS A 288 -10.74 16.28 -21.57
CA LYS A 288 -11.05 17.71 -21.56
C LYS A 288 -10.34 18.51 -22.67
N THR A 289 -9.34 17.91 -23.29
CA THR A 289 -8.48 18.57 -24.28
C THR A 289 -8.95 18.24 -25.69
N ASP A 290 -9.20 19.28 -26.51
CA ASP A 290 -9.42 19.11 -27.94
C ASP A 290 -8.08 18.87 -28.65
N ASP A 291 -8.09 18.14 -29.77
CA ASP A 291 -6.89 17.88 -30.57
C ASP A 291 -5.72 17.31 -29.72
N ALA A 292 -6.00 16.34 -28.85
CA ALA A 292 -5.02 15.77 -27.90
C ALA A 292 -3.78 15.19 -28.62
N GLY A 293 -3.93 14.61 -29.83
CA GLY A 293 -2.85 13.97 -30.57
C GLY A 293 -1.62 14.87 -30.79
N PRO A 294 -1.73 16.04 -31.46
CA PRO A 294 -0.62 16.98 -31.63
C PRO A 294 0.00 17.41 -30.31
N ILE A 295 -0.81 17.69 -29.31
CA ILE A 295 -0.35 18.09 -27.97
C ILE A 295 0.49 17.01 -27.31
N ILE A 296 0.04 15.75 -27.37
CA ILE A 296 0.78 14.60 -26.84
C ILE A 296 2.12 14.46 -27.56
N ARG A 297 2.14 14.58 -28.87
CA ARG A 297 3.37 14.49 -29.64
C ARG A 297 4.35 15.60 -29.27
N GLU A 298 3.90 16.85 -29.25
CA GLU A 298 4.75 18.02 -28.99
C GLU A 298 5.25 18.07 -27.55
N ARG A 299 4.34 17.88 -26.56
CA ARG A 299 4.64 18.13 -25.16
C ARG A 299 5.21 16.89 -24.45
N PHE A 300 4.83 15.68 -24.87
CA PHE A 300 5.27 14.43 -24.24
C PHE A 300 6.21 13.60 -25.14
N GLY A 301 6.34 13.97 -26.42
CA GLY A 301 7.18 13.29 -27.40
C GLY A 301 6.71 11.85 -27.65
N ALA A 302 5.42 11.56 -27.52
CA ALA A 302 4.85 10.26 -27.77
C ALA A 302 4.14 10.22 -29.11
N GLU A 303 4.27 9.09 -29.81
CA GLU A 303 3.63 8.82 -31.09
C GLU A 303 2.44 7.88 -30.97
N TYR A 304 2.33 7.19 -29.85
CA TYR A 304 1.29 6.22 -29.56
C TYR A 304 0.63 6.57 -28.22
N ILE A 305 -0.65 6.22 -28.11
CA ILE A 305 -1.45 6.38 -26.90
C ILE A 305 -1.91 5.00 -26.49
N PHE A 306 -1.71 4.64 -25.24
CA PHE A 306 -2.30 3.48 -24.60
C PHE A 306 -3.38 3.95 -23.63
N ALA A 307 -4.56 3.37 -23.71
CA ALA A 307 -5.71 3.69 -22.87
C ALA A 307 -6.43 2.41 -22.44
N ASP A 308 -6.86 2.36 -21.16
CA ASP A 308 -7.79 1.35 -20.71
C ASP A 308 -9.14 1.54 -21.42
N ALA A 309 -9.72 0.45 -21.91
CA ALA A 309 -10.93 0.49 -22.75
C ALA A 309 -12.15 1.09 -22.03
N LYS A 310 -12.23 0.93 -20.70
CA LYS A 310 -13.37 1.35 -19.88
C LYS A 310 -13.08 2.65 -19.13
N GLU A 311 -11.92 2.73 -18.50
CA GLU A 311 -11.58 3.90 -17.67
C GLU A 311 -11.32 5.16 -18.49
N ASN A 312 -10.81 5.02 -19.72
CA ASN A 312 -10.48 6.14 -20.59
C ASN A 312 -11.43 6.32 -21.79
N GLU A 313 -12.64 5.77 -21.73
CA GLU A 313 -13.62 5.82 -22.82
C GLU A 313 -13.85 7.24 -23.37
N SER A 314 -14.05 8.21 -22.49
CA SER A 314 -14.26 9.63 -22.88
C SER A 314 -13.06 10.22 -23.64
N MET A 315 -11.84 9.92 -23.18
CA MET A 315 -10.60 10.36 -23.83
C MET A 315 -10.45 9.70 -25.22
N ILE A 316 -10.71 8.40 -25.31
CA ILE A 316 -10.63 7.63 -26.55
C ILE A 316 -11.60 8.20 -27.59
N ALA A 317 -12.89 8.33 -27.24
CA ALA A 317 -13.91 8.89 -28.13
C ALA A 317 -13.52 10.26 -28.67
N LYS A 318 -13.11 11.17 -27.78
CA LYS A 318 -12.71 12.51 -28.16
C LYS A 318 -11.45 12.54 -29.04
N ALA A 319 -10.48 11.67 -28.76
CA ALA A 319 -9.28 11.56 -29.57
C ALA A 319 -9.62 11.08 -31.01
N LEU A 320 -10.51 10.08 -31.15
CA LEU A 320 -10.97 9.60 -32.45
C LEU A 320 -11.77 10.65 -33.23
N GLU A 321 -12.71 11.34 -32.57
CA GLU A 321 -13.49 12.42 -33.16
C GLU A 321 -12.60 13.58 -33.66
N SER A 322 -11.47 13.80 -33.03
CA SER A 322 -10.54 14.87 -33.40
C SER A 322 -9.92 14.72 -34.79
N GLY A 323 -9.88 13.49 -35.35
CA GLY A 323 -9.22 13.16 -36.61
C GLY A 323 -7.70 13.14 -36.54
N TRP A 324 -7.09 13.27 -35.37
CA TRP A 324 -5.65 13.24 -35.15
C TRP A 324 -5.05 11.89 -34.82
N VAL A 325 -5.90 10.87 -34.62
CA VAL A 325 -5.42 9.54 -34.25
C VAL A 325 -6.08 8.46 -35.11
N ASP A 326 -5.39 7.32 -35.24
CA ASP A 326 -5.89 6.08 -35.77
C ASP A 326 -5.95 5.03 -34.66
N MET A 327 -7.05 4.31 -34.53
CA MET A 327 -7.12 3.11 -33.73
C MET A 327 -6.34 1.99 -34.44
N ILE A 328 -5.28 1.49 -33.83
CA ILE A 328 -4.43 0.45 -34.44
C ILE A 328 -4.53 -0.88 -33.71
N TYR A 329 -5.07 -0.86 -32.48
CA TYR A 329 -5.38 -2.06 -31.70
C TYR A 329 -6.58 -1.81 -30.80
N GLU A 330 -7.43 -2.83 -30.68
CA GLU A 330 -8.58 -2.83 -29.81
C GLU A 330 -8.84 -4.24 -29.27
N ASP A 331 -9.09 -4.34 -27.97
CA ASP A 331 -9.64 -5.52 -27.32
C ASP A 331 -10.58 -5.11 -26.15
N ASP A 332 -11.02 -6.07 -25.35
CA ASP A 332 -11.91 -5.86 -24.20
C ASP A 332 -11.24 -5.10 -23.03
N GLU A 333 -9.90 -5.01 -23.02
CA GLU A 333 -9.13 -4.36 -21.96
C GLU A 333 -8.48 -3.05 -22.39
N ALA A 334 -8.05 -2.94 -23.63
CA ALA A 334 -7.15 -1.87 -24.06
C ALA A 334 -7.43 -1.33 -25.46
N ARG A 335 -7.05 -0.08 -25.68
CA ARG A 335 -6.98 0.60 -26.98
C ARG A 335 -5.58 1.13 -27.18
N ILE A 336 -5.02 0.92 -28.38
CA ILE A 336 -3.78 1.60 -28.79
C ILE A 336 -4.10 2.48 -29.99
N LEU A 337 -3.79 3.76 -29.84
CA LEU A 337 -3.99 4.76 -30.88
C LEU A 337 -2.64 5.23 -31.41
N LYS A 338 -2.54 5.46 -32.72
CA LYS A 338 -1.39 6.08 -33.37
C LYS A 338 -1.70 7.52 -33.71
N ILE A 339 -0.81 8.44 -33.35
CA ILE A 339 -0.98 9.86 -33.66
C ILE A 339 -0.59 10.10 -35.12
N ARG A 340 -1.49 10.73 -35.88
CA ARG A 340 -1.30 11.10 -37.28
C ARG A 340 -0.41 12.34 -37.44
N ASP A 341 0.33 12.43 -38.54
CA ASP A 341 1.12 13.61 -38.89
C ASP A 341 0.26 14.80 -39.34
N GLN A 342 -0.92 14.51 -39.88
CA GLN A 342 -1.88 15.50 -40.34
C GLN A 342 -3.29 15.11 -39.91
N LYS A 343 -4.14 16.12 -39.72
CA LYS A 343 -5.54 15.93 -39.40
C LYS A 343 -6.24 15.29 -40.59
N GLY A 344 -6.93 14.20 -40.36
CA GLY A 344 -7.75 13.49 -41.33
C GLY A 344 -9.22 13.48 -40.94
N ASP A 345 -10.02 12.70 -41.66
CA ASP A 345 -11.41 12.43 -41.25
C ASP A 345 -11.40 11.72 -39.91
N PRO A 346 -12.47 11.87 -39.06
CA PRO A 346 -12.61 11.15 -37.83
C PRO A 346 -12.41 9.64 -38.05
N ALA A 347 -11.64 9.00 -37.17
CA ALA A 347 -11.44 7.58 -37.25
C ALA A 347 -12.74 6.83 -36.85
N PRO A 348 -13.08 5.70 -37.47
CA PRO A 348 -14.22 4.91 -37.07
C PRO A 348 -14.05 4.42 -35.62
N ASP A 349 -15.18 4.28 -34.91
CA ASP A 349 -15.23 3.91 -33.49
C ASP A 349 -14.69 2.49 -33.19
N SER A 350 -14.48 1.65 -34.21
CA SER A 350 -13.96 0.29 -34.05
C SER A 350 -13.06 -0.13 -35.21
N VAL A 351 -11.97 -0.80 -34.88
CA VAL A 351 -11.13 -1.55 -35.82
C VAL A 351 -11.57 -3.01 -35.80
N GLU A 352 -11.37 -3.70 -36.92
CA GLU A 352 -11.59 -5.14 -37.02
C GLU A 352 -10.96 -5.88 -35.84
N GLN A 353 -11.80 -6.51 -35.02
CA GLN A 353 -11.36 -7.15 -33.77
C GLN A 353 -10.25 -8.18 -34.05
N ALA A 354 -9.19 -8.15 -33.27
CA ALA A 354 -8.19 -9.20 -33.29
C ALA A 354 -8.87 -10.57 -33.07
N PRO A 355 -8.50 -11.63 -33.81
CA PRO A 355 -9.13 -12.93 -33.69
C PRO A 355 -9.08 -13.44 -32.27
N GLU A 356 -10.26 -13.82 -31.73
CA GLU A 356 -10.35 -14.43 -30.40
C GLU A 356 -9.42 -15.64 -30.34
N THR A 357 -8.51 -15.61 -29.42
CA THR A 357 -7.67 -16.78 -29.10
C THR A 357 -8.60 -17.87 -28.54
N PRO A 358 -8.56 -19.12 -29.02
CA PRO A 358 -9.42 -20.18 -28.51
C PRO A 358 -9.19 -20.35 -26.99
N GLU A 359 -10.27 -20.27 -26.20
CA GLU A 359 -10.22 -20.63 -24.78
C GLU A 359 -9.60 -22.01 -24.61
N GLU A 360 -8.44 -22.09 -24.00
CA GLU A 360 -7.94 -23.34 -23.46
C GLU A 360 -8.88 -23.77 -22.32
N LYS A 361 -9.79 -24.67 -22.65
CA LYS A 361 -10.58 -25.39 -21.66
C LYS A 361 -9.63 -26.17 -20.76
N LYS A 362 -9.51 -25.73 -19.53
CA LYS A 362 -9.01 -26.52 -18.39
C LYS A 362 -10.12 -27.00 -17.51
#